data_7287c4108b92d659d201fc24eac800e2
#
_entry.id   7287c4108b92d659d201fc24eac800e2
#
_cell.length_a   1.000
_cell.length_b   1.000
_cell.length_c   1.000
_cell.angle_alpha   90.00
_cell.angle_beta   90.00
_cell.angle_gamma   90.00
#
_symmetry.space_group_name_H-M   'P 1'
#
loop_
_entity.id
_entity.type
_entity.pdbx_description
1 polymer ?
#
loop_
_entity_poly.entity_id
_entity_poly.type
_entity_poly.pdbx_seq_one_letter_code
_entity_poly.pdbx_strand_id
1 'polypeptide(L)'
;EFDNYRKRKDSEISSLLKYDGKSFIMDFLSILDNISRGIESYKEDDIKKALLVVKDDFIKKLDVKGVKPFGEVGDNFDPELHEALTTTNDPKIDDNSIVEIYESGYKYKDLIIRHAKVVVNKKWAISMIF
;
A
#
# COMPACT_ATOMS: atom_id res chain seq x y z
N GLU A 1 -8.70 10.92 39.24
CA GLU A 1 -9.45 11.16 38.00
C GLU A 1 -8.87 12.30 37.14
N PHE A 2 -8.50 13.38 37.78
CA PHE A 2 -7.90 14.51 37.06
C PHE A 2 -6.58 14.12 36.40
N ASP A 3 -5.76 13.35 37.10
CA ASP A 3 -4.50 12.83 36.55
C ASP A 3 -4.73 11.88 35.37
N ASN A 4 -5.76 11.03 35.44
CA ASN A 4 -6.12 10.14 34.35
C ASN A 4 -6.65 10.90 33.13
N TYR A 5 -7.41 11.98 33.37
CA TYR A 5 -7.87 12.86 32.30
C TYR A 5 -6.70 13.52 31.58
N ARG A 6 -5.72 14.06 32.33
CA ARG A 6 -4.53 14.68 31.76
C ARG A 6 -3.73 13.68 30.95
N LYS A 7 -3.49 12.48 31.46
CA LYS A 7 -2.77 11.42 30.74
C LYS A 7 -3.46 11.07 29.44
N ARG A 8 -4.79 10.98 29.45
CA ARG A 8 -5.57 10.68 28.25
C ARG A 8 -5.44 11.80 27.22
N LYS A 9 -5.54 13.07 27.65
CA LYS A 9 -5.39 14.21 26.76
C LYS A 9 -4.00 14.30 26.17
N ASP A 10 -2.96 14.08 26.98
CA ASP A 10 -1.58 14.09 26.52
C ASP A 10 -1.35 12.97 25.48
N SER A 11 -1.93 11.79 25.71
CA SER A 11 -1.87 10.67 24.78
C SER A 11 -2.59 10.98 23.47
N GLU A 12 -3.76 11.60 23.51
CA GLU A 12 -4.52 12.00 22.33
C GLU A 12 -3.75 13.03 21.50
N ILE A 13 -3.15 14.02 22.16
CA ILE A 13 -2.35 15.05 21.50
C ILE A 13 -1.11 14.42 20.86
N SER A 14 -0.43 13.52 21.57
CA SER A 14 0.73 12.80 21.02
C SER A 14 0.36 11.99 19.79
N SER A 15 -0.78 11.32 19.79
CA SER A 15 -1.27 10.55 18.64
C SER A 15 -1.56 11.45 17.45
N LEU A 16 -2.20 12.60 17.67
CA LEU A 16 -2.47 13.57 16.62
C LEU A 16 -1.19 14.12 16.00
N LEU A 17 -0.21 14.48 16.83
CA LEU A 17 1.07 14.98 16.37
C LEU A 17 1.87 13.91 15.63
N LYS A 18 1.77 12.66 16.08
CA LYS A 18 2.47 11.53 15.45
C LYS A 18 2.03 11.33 13.99
N TYR A 19 0.75 11.59 13.70
CA TYR A 19 0.18 11.35 12.36
C TYR A 19 -0.20 12.64 11.64
N ASP A 20 0.41 13.77 12.04
CA ASP A 20 0.10 15.10 11.50
C ASP A 20 0.26 15.20 9.99
N GLY A 21 1.22 14.49 9.42
CA GLY A 21 1.49 14.53 7.98
C GLY A 21 0.64 13.60 7.11
N LYS A 22 -0.32 12.86 7.68
CA LYS A 22 -1.04 11.81 6.96
C LYS A 22 -1.72 12.33 5.69
N SER A 23 -2.50 13.40 5.78
CA SER A 23 -3.25 13.95 4.65
C SER A 23 -2.31 14.44 3.54
N PHE A 24 -1.25 15.13 3.93
CA PHE A 24 -0.23 15.61 3.01
C PHE A 24 0.45 14.44 2.27
N ILE A 25 0.79 13.39 3.02
CA ILE A 25 1.42 12.19 2.46
C ILE A 25 0.50 11.52 1.45
N MET A 26 -0.79 11.40 1.76
CA MET A 26 -1.75 10.76 0.86
C MET A 26 -1.86 11.50 -0.49
N ASP A 27 -1.77 12.82 -0.50
CA ASP A 27 -1.74 13.61 -1.73
C ASP A 27 -0.49 13.27 -2.56
N PHE A 28 0.65 13.13 -1.91
CA PHE A 28 1.90 12.75 -2.58
C PHE A 28 1.86 11.32 -3.12
N LEU A 29 1.15 10.41 -2.46
CA LEU A 29 1.02 9.05 -2.95
C LEU A 29 0.30 9.01 -4.31
N SER A 30 -0.67 9.90 -4.53
CA SER A 30 -1.33 10.01 -5.83
C SER A 30 -0.36 10.39 -6.93
N ILE A 31 0.58 11.29 -6.63
CA ILE A 31 1.64 11.68 -7.59
C ILE A 31 2.53 10.48 -7.89
N LEU A 32 2.91 9.75 -6.87
CA LEU A 32 3.75 8.56 -7.03
C LEU A 32 3.05 7.48 -7.86
N ASP A 33 1.76 7.29 -7.68
CA ASP A 33 0.94 6.37 -8.48
C ASP A 33 0.95 6.78 -9.96
N ASN A 34 0.85 8.09 -10.25
CA ASN A 34 0.89 8.60 -11.61
C ASN A 34 2.26 8.35 -12.26
N ILE A 35 3.33 8.53 -11.50
CA ILE A 35 4.69 8.22 -11.97
C ILE A 35 4.80 6.73 -12.28
N SER A 36 4.29 5.87 -11.43
CA SER A 36 4.32 4.42 -11.63
C SER A 36 3.56 4.00 -12.90
N ARG A 37 2.38 4.60 -13.13
CA ARG A 37 1.62 4.35 -14.35
C ARG A 37 2.35 4.85 -15.59
N GLY A 38 3.03 5.99 -15.48
CA GLY A 38 3.86 6.53 -16.56
C GLY A 38 4.97 5.56 -16.94
N ILE A 39 5.64 4.95 -15.97
CA ILE A 39 6.68 3.96 -16.19
C ILE A 39 6.14 2.78 -17.01
N GLU A 40 4.96 2.28 -16.66
CA GLU A 40 4.35 1.14 -17.35
C GLU A 40 3.91 1.47 -18.76
N SER A 41 3.52 2.71 -19.03
CA SER A 41 2.98 3.11 -20.33
C SER A 41 4.04 3.48 -21.36
N TYR A 42 5.25 3.84 -20.94
CA TYR A 42 6.32 4.18 -21.87
C TYR A 42 7.10 2.94 -22.33
N LYS A 43 7.38 2.88 -23.62
CA LYS A 43 8.16 1.80 -24.22
C LYS A 43 9.63 2.15 -24.37
N GLU A 44 9.98 3.43 -24.32
CA GLU A 44 11.36 3.87 -24.47
C GLU A 44 12.13 3.70 -23.16
N ASP A 45 13.23 2.95 -23.21
CA ASP A 45 14.03 2.59 -22.05
C ASP A 45 14.59 3.79 -21.30
N ASP A 46 15.04 4.83 -22.03
CA ASP A 46 15.64 6.01 -21.40
C ASP A 46 14.64 6.77 -20.55
N ILE A 47 13.40 6.91 -21.03
CA ILE A 47 12.33 7.57 -20.28
C ILE A 47 11.95 6.72 -19.05
N LYS A 48 11.83 5.41 -19.23
CA LYS A 48 11.55 4.49 -18.11
C LYS A 48 12.62 4.58 -17.04
N LYS A 49 13.89 4.57 -17.43
CA LYS A 49 15.01 4.68 -16.49
C LYS A 49 14.97 6.00 -15.71
N ALA A 50 14.69 7.10 -16.41
CA ALA A 50 14.58 8.42 -15.76
C ALA A 50 13.44 8.44 -14.74
N LEU A 51 12.28 7.91 -15.11
CA LEU A 51 11.13 7.84 -14.20
C LEU A 51 11.38 6.91 -13.00
N LEU A 52 12.09 5.79 -13.22
CA LEU A 52 12.46 4.88 -12.14
C LEU A 52 13.38 5.55 -11.12
N VAL A 53 14.34 6.37 -11.59
CA VAL A 53 15.22 7.13 -10.70
C VAL A 53 14.42 8.08 -9.84
N VAL A 54 13.46 8.81 -10.42
CA VAL A 54 12.59 9.73 -9.69
C VAL A 54 11.74 8.97 -8.66
N LYS A 55 11.16 7.84 -9.08
CA LYS A 55 10.34 7.01 -8.19
C LYS A 55 11.16 6.50 -7.01
N ASP A 56 12.35 5.96 -7.27
CA ASP A 56 13.21 5.42 -6.21
C ASP A 56 13.62 6.49 -5.22
N ASP A 57 13.95 7.69 -5.70
CA ASP A 57 14.29 8.82 -4.83
C ASP A 57 13.10 9.20 -3.95
N PHE A 58 11.91 9.23 -4.52
CA PHE A 58 10.68 9.51 -3.79
C PHE A 58 10.44 8.49 -2.66
N ILE A 59 10.57 7.21 -2.99
CA ILE A 59 10.39 6.12 -2.03
C ILE A 59 11.40 6.22 -0.89
N LYS A 60 12.65 6.52 -1.20
CA LYS A 60 13.70 6.69 -0.20
C LYS A 60 13.40 7.86 0.74
N LYS A 61 12.95 8.98 0.20
CA LYS A 61 12.60 10.15 1.02
C LYS A 61 11.38 9.89 1.89
N LEU A 62 10.40 9.17 1.37
CA LEU A 62 9.25 8.73 2.15
C LEU A 62 9.68 7.78 3.29
N ASP A 63 10.59 6.87 3.02
CA ASP A 63 11.11 5.92 4.01
C ASP A 63 11.75 6.65 5.20
N VAL A 64 12.55 7.68 4.93
CA VAL A 64 13.16 8.52 5.97
C VAL A 64 12.09 9.16 6.86
N LYS A 65 10.94 9.51 6.29
CA LYS A 65 9.81 10.10 7.03
C LYS A 65 8.90 9.06 7.68
N GLY A 66 9.24 7.79 7.59
CA GLY A 66 8.47 6.71 8.19
C GLY A 66 7.33 6.19 7.33
N VAL A 67 7.31 6.50 6.04
CA VAL A 67 6.32 6.00 5.09
C VAL A 67 6.92 4.86 4.29
N LYS A 68 6.32 3.67 4.40
CA LYS A 68 6.85 2.47 3.74
C LYS A 68 5.77 1.79 2.91
N PRO A 69 6.09 1.42 1.64
CA PRO A 69 5.16 0.64 0.84
C PRO A 69 5.09 -0.81 1.33
N PHE A 70 3.98 -1.46 1.08
CA PHE A 70 3.83 -2.89 1.31
C PHE A 70 2.90 -3.50 0.25
N GLY A 71 2.92 -4.82 0.18
CA GLY A 71 2.14 -5.60 -0.76
C GLY A 71 3.00 -6.11 -1.90
N GLU A 72 3.19 -7.43 -1.96
CA GLU A 72 3.98 -8.09 -3.00
C GLU A 72 3.21 -9.28 -3.57
N VAL A 73 3.44 -9.56 -4.84
CA VAL A 73 2.92 -10.78 -5.47
C VAL A 73 3.48 -12.00 -4.73
N GLY A 74 2.61 -12.93 -4.42
CA GLY A 74 2.97 -14.11 -3.64
C GLY A 74 2.64 -14.02 -2.16
N ASP A 75 2.35 -12.83 -1.65
CA ASP A 75 1.89 -12.67 -0.27
C ASP A 75 0.55 -13.35 -0.05
N ASN A 76 0.30 -13.81 1.16
CA ASN A 76 -1.05 -14.25 1.54
C ASN A 76 -1.96 -13.05 1.72
N PHE A 77 -3.18 -13.16 1.21
CA PHE A 77 -4.18 -12.12 1.38
C PHE A 77 -4.54 -11.98 2.87
N ASP A 78 -4.46 -10.75 3.35
CA ASP A 78 -4.81 -10.36 4.72
C ASP A 78 -5.76 -9.15 4.64
N PRO A 79 -7.02 -9.29 5.09
CA PRO A 79 -7.98 -8.19 5.03
C PRO A 79 -7.56 -6.92 5.77
N GLU A 80 -6.66 -7.03 6.75
CA GLU A 80 -6.16 -5.86 7.49
C GLU A 80 -5.16 -5.05 6.66
N LEU A 81 -4.50 -5.68 5.69
CA LEU A 81 -3.46 -5.07 4.86
C LEU A 81 -3.93 -4.81 3.42
N HIS A 82 -4.82 -5.65 2.92
CA HIS A 82 -5.15 -5.71 1.50
C HIS A 82 -6.65 -5.52 1.26
N GLU A 83 -6.96 -4.92 0.12
CA GLU A 83 -8.31 -4.84 -0.41
C GLU A 83 -8.36 -5.65 -1.71
N ALA A 84 -9.16 -6.70 -1.75
CA ALA A 84 -9.31 -7.51 -2.95
C ALA A 84 -10.26 -6.81 -3.93
N LEU A 85 -9.75 -6.40 -5.08
CA LEU A 85 -10.58 -5.80 -6.13
C LEU A 85 -11.34 -6.86 -6.92
N THR A 86 -10.68 -8.00 -7.15
CA THR A 86 -11.27 -9.13 -7.89
C THR A 86 -10.51 -10.39 -7.53
N THR A 87 -11.01 -11.51 -7.99
CA THR A 87 -10.37 -12.80 -7.78
C THR A 87 -10.07 -13.46 -9.12
N THR A 88 -9.04 -14.30 -9.11
CA THR A 88 -8.73 -15.19 -10.24
C THR A 88 -8.75 -16.62 -9.73
N ASN A 89 -8.69 -17.56 -10.67
CA ASN A 89 -8.65 -18.97 -10.34
C ASN A 89 -7.62 -19.66 -11.22
N ASP A 90 -6.38 -19.68 -10.76
CA ASP A 90 -5.29 -20.39 -11.41
C ASP A 90 -4.94 -21.59 -10.54
N PRO A 91 -5.13 -22.85 -11.05
CA PRO A 91 -4.83 -24.02 -10.26
C PRO A 91 -3.33 -24.19 -9.93
N LYS A 92 -2.46 -23.46 -10.62
CA LYS A 92 -1.01 -23.50 -10.40
C LYS A 92 -0.55 -22.57 -9.29
N ILE A 93 -1.41 -21.66 -8.86
CA ILE A 93 -1.09 -20.67 -7.84
C ILE A 93 -1.81 -21.07 -6.55
N ASP A 94 -1.15 -20.86 -5.40
CA ASP A 94 -1.73 -21.18 -4.11
C ASP A 94 -3.02 -20.41 -3.85
N ASP A 95 -3.94 -21.05 -3.15
CA ASP A 95 -5.18 -20.42 -2.72
C ASP A 95 -4.88 -19.26 -1.78
N ASN A 96 -5.65 -18.19 -1.90
CA ASN A 96 -5.53 -17.00 -1.07
C ASN A 96 -4.22 -16.23 -1.27
N SER A 97 -3.54 -16.46 -2.39
CA SER A 97 -2.29 -15.80 -2.76
C SER A 97 -2.57 -14.57 -3.64
N ILE A 98 -1.82 -13.52 -3.41
CA ILE A 98 -1.89 -12.30 -4.23
C ILE A 98 -1.20 -12.55 -5.55
N VAL A 99 -1.92 -12.37 -6.66
CA VAL A 99 -1.38 -12.59 -8.01
C VAL A 99 -1.02 -11.30 -8.72
N GLU A 100 -1.62 -10.18 -8.32
CA GLU A 100 -1.35 -8.87 -8.93
C GLU A 100 -1.57 -7.78 -7.88
N ILE A 101 -0.72 -6.76 -7.93
CA ILE A 101 -0.85 -5.55 -7.12
C ILE A 101 -1.32 -4.42 -8.03
N TYR A 102 -2.54 -3.96 -7.82
CA TYR A 102 -3.09 -2.84 -8.57
C TYR A 102 -2.57 -1.51 -8.06
N GLU A 103 -2.56 -1.35 -6.74
CA GLU A 103 -1.94 -0.22 -6.05
C GLU A 103 -1.26 -0.72 -4.79
N SER A 104 -0.04 -0.24 -4.53
CA SER A 104 0.68 -0.57 -3.30
C SER A 104 -0.04 0.00 -2.08
N GLY A 105 0.01 -0.71 -0.97
CA GLY A 105 -0.37 -0.17 0.32
C GLY A 105 0.77 0.62 0.93
N TYR A 106 0.45 1.45 1.89
CA TYR A 106 1.46 2.26 2.58
C TYR A 106 1.17 2.33 4.07
N LYS A 107 2.24 2.22 4.85
CA LYS A 107 2.22 2.47 6.29
C LYS A 107 2.93 3.78 6.58
N TYR A 108 2.33 4.58 7.46
CA TYR A 108 2.98 5.76 8.02
C TYR A 108 3.25 5.45 9.50
N LYS A 109 4.53 5.22 9.82
CA LYS A 109 4.93 4.72 11.14
C LYS A 109 4.23 3.39 11.41
N ASP A 110 3.37 3.28 12.40
CA ASP A 110 2.61 2.06 12.72
C ASP A 110 1.17 2.07 12.19
N LEU A 111 0.78 3.13 11.47
CA LEU A 111 -0.58 3.29 10.95
C LEU A 111 -0.64 2.90 9.47
N ILE A 112 -1.57 2.04 9.11
CA ILE A 112 -1.86 1.75 7.70
C ILE A 112 -2.69 2.91 7.16
N ILE A 113 -2.10 3.69 6.25
CA ILE A 113 -2.79 4.86 5.67
C ILE A 113 -3.48 4.52 4.35
N ARG A 114 -3.07 3.43 3.72
CA ARG A 114 -3.72 2.95 2.49
C ARG A 114 -3.50 1.44 2.37
N HIS A 115 -4.58 0.70 2.15
CA HIS A 115 -4.51 -0.73 1.89
C HIS A 115 -3.96 -0.99 0.49
N ALA A 116 -3.27 -2.10 0.31
CA ALA A 116 -2.86 -2.53 -1.02
C ALA A 116 -4.08 -3.06 -1.78
N LYS A 117 -4.32 -2.57 -2.98
CA LYS A 117 -5.38 -3.06 -3.86
C LYS A 117 -4.82 -4.19 -4.71
N VAL A 118 -5.41 -5.35 -4.59
CA VAL A 118 -4.83 -6.59 -5.09
C VAL A 118 -5.84 -7.46 -5.82
N VAL A 119 -5.32 -8.37 -6.61
CA VAL A 119 -6.07 -9.49 -7.19
C VAL A 119 -5.64 -10.76 -6.45
N VAL A 120 -6.59 -11.51 -5.95
CA VAL A 120 -6.35 -12.69 -5.11
C VAL A 120 -6.75 -13.96 -5.87
N ASN A 121 -5.93 -15.00 -5.76
CA ASN A 121 -6.26 -16.30 -6.32
C ASN A 121 -7.16 -17.08 -5.35
N LYS A 122 -8.32 -17.49 -5.83
CA LYS A 122 -9.30 -18.24 -5.04
C LYS A 122 -9.67 -19.52 -5.75
N LYS A 123 -9.15 -20.65 -5.31
CA LYS A 123 -9.43 -21.95 -5.89
C LYS A 123 -10.87 -22.40 -5.67
N TRP A 124 -11.52 -21.95 -4.58
CA TRP A 124 -12.91 -22.29 -4.29
C TRP A 124 -13.89 -21.73 -5.32
N ALA A 125 -13.50 -20.69 -6.07
CA ALA A 125 -14.37 -20.09 -7.08
C ALA A 125 -14.76 -21.07 -8.19
N ILE A 126 -13.91 -22.04 -8.51
CA ILE A 126 -14.24 -23.12 -9.45
C ILE A 126 -15.26 -24.07 -8.85
N SER A 127 -15.13 -24.44 -7.59
CA SER A 127 -16.01 -25.39 -6.90
C SER A 127 -17.47 -24.92 -6.87
N MET A 128 -17.69 -23.61 -6.92
CA MET A 128 -19.03 -23.03 -6.92
C MET A 128 -19.68 -23.01 -8.32
N ILE A 129 -18.88 -23.08 -9.36
CA ILE A 129 -19.36 -23.07 -10.76
C ILE A 129 -19.73 -24.47 -11.23
N PHE A 130 -19.04 -25.47 -10.73
CA PHE A 130 -19.24 -26.88 -11.03
C PHE A 130 -19.84 -27.61 -9.84
#